data_3c7e806dfee2ffec2c5f229ab65b5992
#
_entry.id   3c7e806dfee2ffec2c5f229ab65b5992
#
_cell.length_a   1.000
_cell.length_b   1.000
_cell.length_c   1.000
_cell.angle_alpha   90.00
_cell.angle_beta   90.00
_cell.angle_gamma   90.00
#
_symmetry.space_group_name_H-M   'P 1'
#
loop_
_entity.id
_entity.type
_entity.pdbx_description
1 polymer ?
#
loop_
_entity_poly.entity_id
_entity_poly.type
_entity_poly.pdbx_seq_one_letter_code
_entity_poly.pdbx_strand_id
1 'polypeptide(L)'
;MKDRRIFKRGFVYYADLGYNYGSKQSGYRPVLVLQNNIGNKYSNTLIVAPITTRDKKILPTHVYVGDKYGLDNDSIVLTEQITTIDKSRVFEYICYIDNNAMKMVEKALITSLGISSCACDMLYNSSNELHRKRIN
;
A
#
# COMPACT_ATOMS: atom_id res chain seq x y z
N MET A 1 -15.89 -13.62 16.77
CA MET A 1 -14.99 -13.06 17.75
C MET A 1 -14.30 -11.82 17.19
N LYS A 2 -14.16 -10.80 18.00
CA LYS A 2 -13.56 -9.57 17.55
C LYS A 2 -12.05 -9.70 17.43
N ASP A 3 -11.50 -9.23 16.34
CA ASP A 3 -10.05 -9.22 16.15
C ASP A 3 -9.44 -8.12 17.01
N ARG A 4 -8.51 -8.49 17.87
CA ARG A 4 -7.89 -7.55 18.79
C ARG A 4 -6.51 -7.10 18.35
N ARG A 5 -6.07 -7.57 17.22
CA ARG A 5 -4.76 -7.13 16.71
C ARG A 5 -4.79 -5.66 16.36
N ILE A 6 -3.64 -5.03 16.51
CA ILE A 6 -3.48 -3.63 16.14
C ILE A 6 -2.81 -3.60 14.77
N PHE A 7 -3.49 -3.00 13.82
CA PHE A 7 -2.94 -2.82 12.48
C PHE A 7 -2.56 -1.36 12.29
N LYS A 8 -1.41 -1.12 11.74
CA LYS A 8 -0.96 0.24 11.46
C LYS A 8 -0.46 0.37 10.04
N ARG A 9 -0.67 1.55 9.47
CA ARG A 9 -0.14 1.88 8.16
C ARG A 9 1.37 1.69 8.18
N GLY A 10 1.91 0.97 7.22
CA GLY A 10 3.33 0.66 7.15
C GLY A 10 3.71 -0.69 7.73
N PHE A 11 2.80 -1.36 8.42
CA PHE A 11 3.05 -2.72 8.90
C PHE A 11 2.94 -3.70 7.75
N VAL A 12 3.74 -4.75 7.81
CA VAL A 12 3.75 -5.84 6.82
C VAL A 12 3.35 -7.12 7.52
N TYR A 13 2.40 -7.81 6.92
CA TYR A 13 1.88 -9.09 7.42
C TYR A 13 1.85 -10.11 6.31
N TYR A 14 1.91 -11.38 6.67
CA TYR A 14 1.47 -12.42 5.73
C TYR A 14 -0.04 -12.37 5.62
N ALA A 15 -0.54 -12.53 4.43
CA ALA A 15 -1.98 -12.54 4.17
C ALA A 15 -2.29 -13.51 3.05
N ASP A 16 -3.50 -14.04 3.08
CA ASP A 16 -3.99 -14.91 2.03
C ASP A 16 -4.81 -14.06 1.06
N LEU A 17 -4.27 -13.85 -0.14
CA LEU A 17 -4.93 -13.07 -1.17
C LEU A 17 -5.95 -13.90 -1.96
N GLY A 18 -6.06 -15.18 -1.67
CA GLY A 18 -6.97 -16.07 -2.36
C GLY A 18 -6.48 -16.39 -3.76
N TYR A 19 -7.38 -16.94 -4.55
CA TYR A 19 -7.08 -17.23 -5.95
C TYR A 19 -7.51 -16.03 -6.80
N ASN A 20 -6.60 -15.53 -7.59
CA ASN A 20 -6.89 -14.41 -8.48
C ASN A 20 -6.56 -14.80 -9.91
N TYR A 21 -7.35 -14.31 -10.83
CA TYR A 21 -7.20 -14.62 -12.23
C TYR A 21 -6.12 -13.76 -12.86
N GLY A 22 -5.35 -14.36 -13.75
CA GLY A 22 -4.38 -13.60 -14.54
C GLY A 22 -3.19 -13.09 -13.73
N SER A 23 -2.83 -11.85 -13.98
CA SER A 23 -1.58 -11.27 -13.44
C SER A 23 -1.69 -10.74 -12.02
N LYS A 24 -2.88 -10.73 -11.44
CA LYS A 24 -3.05 -10.27 -10.08
C LYS A 24 -2.43 -11.27 -9.12
N GLN A 25 -1.71 -10.75 -8.13
CA GLN A 25 -1.07 -11.61 -7.13
C GLN A 25 -2.11 -12.41 -6.36
N SER A 26 -1.77 -13.65 -6.05
CA SER A 26 -2.66 -14.55 -5.33
C SER A 26 -1.86 -15.37 -4.33
N GLY A 27 -2.58 -16.08 -3.48
CA GLY A 27 -1.98 -16.98 -2.52
C GLY A 27 -1.50 -16.26 -1.27
N TYR A 28 -0.69 -16.96 -0.50
CA TYR A 28 -0.19 -16.51 0.79
C TYR A 28 1.08 -15.69 0.57
N ARG A 29 1.04 -14.41 0.89
CA ARG A 29 2.14 -13.48 0.59
C ARG A 29 2.26 -12.39 1.61
N PRO A 30 3.42 -11.76 1.73
CA PRO A 30 3.52 -10.52 2.49
C PRO A 30 2.70 -9.42 1.81
N VAL A 31 2.05 -8.62 2.64
CA VAL A 31 1.31 -7.44 2.18
C VAL A 31 1.65 -6.26 3.07
N LEU A 32 1.68 -5.08 2.47
CA LEU A 32 1.95 -3.83 3.18
C LEU A 32 0.63 -3.12 3.44
N VAL A 33 0.38 -2.76 4.68
CA VAL A 33 -0.83 -2.02 5.05
C VAL A 33 -0.69 -0.58 4.63
N LEU A 34 -1.59 -0.13 3.77
CA LEU A 34 -1.60 1.24 3.25
C LEU A 34 -2.70 2.07 3.84
N GLN A 35 -3.74 1.44 4.34
CA GLN A 35 -4.90 2.13 4.86
C GLN A 35 -4.53 3.02 6.03
N ASN A 36 -5.21 4.16 6.16
CA ASN A 36 -4.97 5.07 7.26
C ASN A 36 -5.33 4.42 8.60
N ASN A 37 -4.78 4.97 9.69
CA ASN A 37 -4.90 4.31 10.98
C ASN A 37 -6.29 4.39 11.60
N ILE A 38 -7.11 5.33 11.19
CA ILE A 38 -8.51 5.37 11.64
C ILE A 38 -9.26 4.18 11.04
N GLY A 39 -9.10 3.98 9.72
CA GLY A 39 -9.67 2.82 9.06
C GLY A 39 -9.14 1.53 9.63
N ASN A 40 -7.84 1.49 9.92
CA ASN A 40 -7.23 0.28 10.48
C ASN A 40 -7.84 -0.09 11.82
N LYS A 41 -8.22 0.89 12.59
CA LYS A 41 -8.81 0.65 13.90
C LYS A 41 -10.27 0.20 13.82
N TYR A 42 -11.04 0.82 12.95
CA TYR A 42 -12.51 0.66 12.97
C TYR A 42 -13.07 -0.23 11.86
N SER A 43 -12.35 -0.42 10.78
CA SER A 43 -12.86 -1.22 9.67
C SER A 43 -12.53 -2.69 9.87
N ASN A 44 -13.34 -3.56 9.31
CA ASN A 44 -13.04 -5.00 9.27
C ASN A 44 -12.12 -5.35 8.11
N THR A 45 -11.80 -4.39 7.26
CA THR A 45 -10.96 -4.61 6.09
C THR A 45 -9.75 -3.71 6.12
N LEU A 46 -8.74 -4.08 5.34
CA LEU A 46 -7.51 -3.30 5.17
C LEU A 46 -7.26 -3.09 3.69
N ILE A 47 -6.76 -1.91 3.35
CA ILE A 47 -6.23 -1.65 2.02
C ILE A 47 -4.75 -1.98 2.07
N VAL A 48 -4.30 -2.88 1.20
CA VAL A 48 -2.93 -3.39 1.22
C VAL A 48 -2.35 -3.42 -0.18
N ALA A 49 -1.02 -3.48 -0.25
CA ALA A 49 -0.30 -3.76 -1.49
C ALA A 49 0.51 -5.04 -1.31
N PRO A 50 0.45 -5.96 -2.27
CA PRO A 50 1.22 -7.20 -2.16
C PRO A 50 2.71 -6.93 -2.36
N ILE A 51 3.51 -7.79 -1.75
CA ILE A 51 4.97 -7.77 -1.90
C ILE A 51 5.38 -9.07 -2.56
N THR A 52 6.22 -8.96 -3.58
CA THR A 52 6.70 -10.12 -4.31
C THR A 52 8.21 -10.10 -4.37
N THR A 53 8.81 -11.25 -4.62
CA THR A 53 10.27 -11.35 -4.76
C THR A 53 10.65 -11.67 -6.19
N ARG A 54 9.79 -11.39 -7.14
CA ARG A 54 10.06 -11.75 -8.52
C ARG A 54 11.19 -10.94 -9.10
N ASP A 55 12.01 -11.63 -9.88
CA ASP A 55 13.10 -11.03 -10.61
C ASP A 55 12.55 -10.48 -11.92
N LYS A 56 12.19 -9.24 -11.92
CA LYS A 56 11.64 -8.61 -13.11
C LYS A 56 11.97 -7.14 -13.11
N LYS A 57 11.76 -6.55 -14.26
CA LYS A 57 11.98 -5.13 -14.44
C LYS A 57 11.14 -4.33 -13.46
N ILE A 58 11.78 -3.37 -12.83
CA ILE A 58 11.10 -2.48 -11.87
C ILE A 58 10.36 -1.40 -12.65
N LEU A 59 9.08 -1.24 -12.34
CA LEU A 59 8.23 -0.20 -12.90
C LEU A 59 8.15 0.98 -11.96
N PRO A 60 7.73 2.14 -12.43
CA PRO A 60 7.55 3.31 -11.54
C PRO A 60 6.57 3.07 -10.40
N THR A 61 5.69 2.08 -10.54
CA THR A 61 4.72 1.72 -9.51
C THR A 61 5.27 0.71 -8.51
N HIS A 62 6.51 0.28 -8.68
CA HIS A 62 7.14 -0.69 -7.81
C HIS A 62 8.09 0.02 -6.84
N VAL A 63 8.15 -0.47 -5.60
CA VAL A 63 9.09 0.04 -4.61
C VAL A 63 9.93 -1.11 -4.11
N TYR A 64 11.22 -1.03 -4.36
CA TYR A 64 12.16 -2.05 -3.91
C TYR A 64 12.41 -1.86 -2.41
N VAL A 65 12.17 -2.87 -1.63
CA VAL A 65 12.43 -2.83 -0.20
C VAL A 65 13.54 -3.79 0.21
N GLY A 66 13.92 -4.68 -0.70
CA GLY A 66 15.05 -5.58 -0.47
C GLY A 66 14.87 -6.44 0.76
N ASP A 67 15.96 -6.73 1.42
CA ASP A 67 15.96 -7.57 2.62
C ASP A 67 16.09 -6.76 3.90
N LYS A 68 16.00 -5.45 3.80
CA LYS A 68 16.27 -4.55 4.91
C LYS A 68 15.33 -4.77 6.10
N TYR A 69 14.12 -5.21 5.85
CA TYR A 69 13.09 -5.31 6.88
C TYR A 69 12.80 -6.76 7.29
N GLY A 70 13.71 -7.66 7.01
CA GLY A 70 13.47 -9.07 7.29
C GLY A 70 12.65 -9.76 6.21
N LEU A 71 12.47 -9.09 5.09
CA LEU A 71 11.85 -9.68 3.91
C LEU A 71 12.90 -10.35 3.07
N ASP A 72 12.46 -11.17 2.11
CA ASP A 72 13.39 -11.81 1.19
C ASP A 72 14.12 -10.75 0.36
N ASN A 73 15.34 -11.10 -0.10
CA ASN A 73 16.07 -10.25 -1.03
C ASN A 73 15.18 -9.94 -2.22
N ASP A 74 15.35 -8.78 -2.77
CA ASP A 74 14.62 -8.38 -3.98
C ASP A 74 13.13 -8.26 -3.79
N SER A 75 12.68 -8.04 -2.57
CA SER A 75 11.27 -7.80 -2.31
C SER A 75 10.83 -6.47 -2.88
N ILE A 76 9.69 -6.49 -3.55
CA ILE A 76 9.14 -5.33 -4.25
C ILE A 76 7.69 -5.16 -3.84
N VAL A 77 7.32 -3.95 -3.46
CA VAL A 77 5.93 -3.58 -3.20
C VAL A 77 5.27 -3.22 -4.52
N LEU A 78 4.16 -3.84 -4.83
CA LEU A 78 3.44 -3.64 -6.09
C LEU A 78 2.27 -2.68 -5.86
N THR A 79 2.52 -1.39 -6.01
CA THR A 79 1.46 -0.40 -5.72
C THR A 79 0.37 -0.39 -6.77
N GLU A 80 0.61 -0.92 -7.95
CA GLU A 80 -0.45 -1.04 -8.96
C GLU A 80 -1.44 -2.16 -8.64
N GLN A 81 -1.15 -2.97 -7.63
CA GLN A 81 -2.03 -4.09 -7.26
C GLN A 81 -2.64 -3.91 -5.88
N ILE A 82 -2.86 -2.67 -5.47
CA ILE A 82 -3.51 -2.45 -4.19
C ILE A 82 -4.89 -3.10 -4.19
N THR A 83 -5.26 -3.62 -3.05
CA THR A 83 -6.51 -4.33 -2.93
C THR A 83 -7.01 -4.24 -1.49
N THR A 84 -8.28 -4.56 -1.30
CA THR A 84 -8.88 -4.61 0.03
C THR A 84 -9.05 -6.05 0.44
N ILE A 85 -8.62 -6.37 1.65
CA ILE A 85 -8.79 -7.72 2.18
C ILE A 85 -9.45 -7.65 3.55
N ASP A 86 -10.13 -8.70 3.92
CA ASP A 86 -10.72 -8.83 5.25
C ASP A 86 -9.61 -9.12 6.25
N LYS A 87 -9.72 -8.57 7.45
CA LYS A 87 -8.72 -8.81 8.50
C LYS A 87 -8.58 -10.29 8.83
N SER A 88 -9.62 -11.08 8.62
CA SER A 88 -9.56 -12.51 8.86
C SER A 88 -8.61 -13.24 7.93
N ARG A 89 -8.19 -12.60 6.85
CA ARG A 89 -7.22 -13.18 5.92
C ARG A 89 -5.79 -12.77 6.20
N VAL A 90 -5.56 -12.04 7.28
CA VAL A 90 -4.24 -11.52 7.65
C VAL A 90 -3.71 -12.36 8.80
N PHE A 91 -2.47 -12.78 8.68
CA PHE A 91 -1.84 -13.70 9.62
C PHE A 91 -0.67 -13.05 10.35
N GLU A 92 0.53 -13.61 10.26
CA GLU A 92 1.64 -13.15 11.09
C GLU A 92 2.16 -11.77 10.68
N TYR A 93 2.50 -10.99 11.68
CA TYR A 93 3.24 -9.76 11.50
C TYR A 93 4.68 -10.08 11.11
N ILE A 94 5.22 -9.36 10.15
CA ILE A 94 6.60 -9.57 9.72
C ILE A 94 7.49 -8.40 10.17
N CYS A 95 7.11 -7.18 9.83
CA CYS A 95 7.96 -6.01 10.05
C CYS A 95 7.16 -4.75 9.78
N TYR A 96 7.83 -3.59 9.96
CA TYR A 96 7.24 -2.34 9.51
C TYR A 96 8.22 -1.64 8.58
N ILE A 97 7.67 -0.85 7.68
CA ILE A 97 8.45 -0.09 6.70
C ILE A 97 8.66 1.30 7.28
N ASP A 98 9.90 1.81 7.24
CA ASP A 98 10.21 3.10 7.84
C ASP A 98 9.61 4.25 7.02
N ASN A 99 9.63 5.44 7.62
CA ASN A 99 9.00 6.60 7.00
C ASN A 99 9.60 6.97 5.66
N ASN A 100 10.90 6.83 5.50
CA ASN A 100 11.54 7.17 4.23
C ASN A 100 11.05 6.24 3.12
N ALA A 101 11.00 4.95 3.40
CA ALA A 101 10.50 3.99 2.41
C ALA A 101 9.02 4.17 2.17
N MET A 102 8.24 4.52 3.21
CA MET A 102 6.82 4.79 3.03
C MET A 102 6.57 6.00 2.12
N LYS A 103 7.45 7.01 2.15
CA LYS A 103 7.34 8.12 1.22
C LYS A 103 7.54 7.68 -0.22
N MET A 104 8.43 6.72 -0.44
CA MET A 104 8.61 6.16 -1.78
C MET A 104 7.37 5.40 -2.21
N VAL A 105 6.74 4.69 -1.29
CA VAL A 105 5.49 3.98 -1.57
C VAL A 105 4.39 4.98 -1.93
N GLU A 106 4.30 6.08 -1.20
CA GLU A 106 3.29 7.12 -1.50
C GLU A 106 3.49 7.68 -2.90
N LYS A 107 4.73 7.93 -3.27
CA LYS A 107 5.04 8.42 -4.61
C LYS A 107 4.60 7.43 -5.68
N ALA A 108 4.90 6.17 -5.45
CA ALA A 108 4.50 5.12 -6.39
C ALA A 108 2.98 4.98 -6.48
N LEU A 109 2.28 5.15 -5.35
CA LEU A 109 0.82 5.13 -5.33
C LEU A 109 0.22 6.26 -6.15
N ILE A 110 0.77 7.45 -6.00
CA ILE A 110 0.33 8.60 -6.81
C ILE A 110 0.47 8.28 -8.29
N THR A 111 1.59 7.68 -8.66
CA THR A 111 1.81 7.26 -10.05
C THR A 111 0.81 6.18 -10.48
N SER A 112 0.62 5.17 -9.65
CA SER A 112 -0.29 4.07 -9.96
C SER A 112 -1.71 4.53 -10.19
N LEU A 113 -2.16 5.48 -9.37
CA LEU A 113 -3.54 5.94 -9.41
C LEU A 113 -3.73 7.12 -10.35
N GLY A 114 -2.65 7.63 -10.91
CA GLY A 114 -2.74 8.77 -11.82
C GLY A 114 -3.12 10.07 -11.14
N ILE A 115 -2.83 10.18 -9.85
CA ILE A 115 -3.13 11.39 -9.10
C ILE A 115 -2.06 12.43 -9.42
N SER A 116 -2.49 13.64 -9.77
CA SER A 116 -1.55 14.70 -10.09
C SER A 116 -1.10 15.38 -8.80
N SER A 117 0.18 15.33 -8.51
CA SER A 117 0.70 16.04 -7.34
C SER A 117 0.61 17.55 -7.57
N CYS A 118 0.66 17.97 -8.79
CA CYS A 118 0.47 19.38 -9.12
C CYS A 118 -0.92 19.86 -8.72
N ALA A 119 -1.92 19.03 -8.96
CA ALA A 119 -3.29 19.34 -8.55
C ALA A 119 -3.40 19.40 -7.03
N CYS A 120 -2.70 18.53 -6.33
CA CYS A 120 -2.68 18.57 -4.88
C CYS A 120 -2.07 19.87 -4.38
N ASP A 121 -0.98 20.28 -4.98
CA ASP A 121 -0.33 21.53 -4.62
C ASP A 121 -1.26 22.72 -4.84
N MET A 122 -1.98 22.71 -5.94
CA MET A 122 -2.92 23.76 -6.23
C MET A 122 -4.03 23.84 -5.20
N LEU A 123 -4.52 22.71 -4.77
CA LEU A 123 -5.58 22.69 -3.75
C LEU A 123 -5.10 23.29 -2.45
N TYR A 124 -3.88 22.98 -2.06
CA TYR A 124 -3.35 23.55 -0.83
C TYR A 124 -3.03 25.02 -0.94
N ASN A 125 -2.47 25.39 -2.06
CA ASN A 125 -2.00 26.75 -2.22
C ASN A 125 -3.12 27.70 -2.43
N SER A 126 -4.09 27.28 -3.17
CA SER A 126 -5.09 28.19 -3.53
C SER A 126 -6.14 28.11 -2.58
N SER A 127 -6.04 27.27 -1.88
CA SER A 127 -6.99 27.22 -1.08
C SER A 127 -7.70 28.13 -1.29
N ASN A 128 -7.38 28.21 -1.97
CA ASN A 128 -7.62 28.65 -2.76
C ASN A 128 -8.15 29.09 -3.66
N GLU A 129 -8.06 29.58 -4.00
CA GLU A 129 -8.73 30.26 -4.74
C GLU A 129 -9.08 29.73 -5.84
N LEU A 130 -8.65 29.25 -6.24
CA LEU A 130 -8.86 28.81 -7.34
C LEU A 130 -9.65 27.77 -7.34
N HIS A 131 -9.49 27.03 -6.66
CA HIS A 131 -10.09 25.99 -6.87
C HIS A 131 -11.42 26.13 -6.79
N ARG A 132 -11.81 27.08 -6.51
CA ARG A 132 -12.98 27.20 -6.57
C ARG A 132 -13.36 27.52 -7.76
N LYS A 133 -12.77 27.94 -8.54
CA LYS A 133 -13.16 28.20 -9.71
C LYS A 133 -12.88 27.19 -10.52
N ARG A 134 -12.38 26.51 -10.47
CA ARG A 134 -12.19 25.59 -11.28
C ARG A 134 -12.43 24.50 -10.96
N ILE A 135 -12.57 24.23 -10.52
CA ILE A 135 -12.79 23.23 -10.35
C ILE A 135 -13.59 22.87 -10.61
N ASN A 136 -13.94 23.25 -10.77
CA ASN A 136 -14.54 23.00 -11.15
C ASN A 136 -14.64 22.69 -11.58
#